data_99d43052202a63ceb0ea14014af1ac5d
#
_entry.id   99d43052202a63ceb0ea14014af1ac5d
#
_cell.length_a   1.000
_cell.length_b   1.000
_cell.length_c   1.000
_cell.angle_alpha   90.00
_cell.angle_beta   90.00
_cell.angle_gamma   90.00
#
_symmetry.space_group_name_H-M   'P 1'
#
loop_
_entity.id
_entity.type
_entity.pdbx_description
1 polymer ?
#
loop_
_entity_poly.entity_id
_entity_poly.type
_entity_poly.pdbx_seq_one_letter_code
_entity_poly.pdbx_strand_id
1 'polypeptide(L)'
;MPQHDNQTYQQLKRAILQRRFSHLNPMQRQAVLAVEGPVLILAGAGSGKTTVLIHRIACLLQFGLASVRQDDMPPLSEEDWHILELAAADGSYMERAGQLIAHDVPAPWNILAITFTNKAAGELRARLAGMLGTRGEDVHAATFHAACSRILRAEIEALGYNRNFTIYDTDDSVRVIKDAMAELHILSLIHISEPTRPEP
;
A
#
# COMPACT_ATOMS: atom_id res chain seq x y z
N MET A 1 -19.82 -37.35 -0.51
CA MET A 1 -19.20 -36.31 0.33
C MET A 1 -18.35 -35.43 -0.57
N PRO A 2 -18.37 -34.10 -0.46
CA PRO A 2 -17.45 -33.27 -1.23
C PRO A 2 -16.02 -33.74 -0.92
N GLN A 3 -15.20 -33.78 -1.94
CA GLN A 3 -13.82 -34.23 -1.83
C GLN A 3 -13.03 -33.06 -1.19
N HIS A 4 -12.54 -33.23 0.04
CA HIS A 4 -11.71 -32.25 0.76
C HIS A 4 -10.28 -32.28 0.20
N ASP A 5 -10.11 -31.75 -1.02
CA ASP A 5 -8.84 -31.68 -1.72
C ASP A 5 -8.38 -30.23 -1.98
N ASN A 6 -7.15 -30.09 -2.44
CA ASN A 6 -6.61 -28.76 -2.75
C ASN A 6 -7.41 -28.03 -3.84
N GLN A 7 -7.96 -28.75 -4.79
CA GLN A 7 -8.75 -28.13 -5.87
C GLN A 7 -10.03 -27.49 -5.31
N THR A 8 -10.75 -28.20 -4.45
CA THR A 8 -11.94 -27.68 -3.75
C THR A 8 -11.58 -26.49 -2.87
N TYR A 9 -10.48 -26.59 -2.11
CA TYR A 9 -9.98 -25.47 -1.30
C TYR A 9 -9.72 -24.22 -2.15
N GLN A 10 -9.05 -24.35 -3.31
CA GLN A 10 -8.77 -23.21 -4.19
C GLN A 10 -10.04 -22.60 -4.79
N GLN A 11 -11.06 -23.42 -5.07
CA GLN A 11 -12.36 -22.94 -5.54
C GLN A 11 -13.08 -22.12 -4.46
N LEU A 12 -13.15 -22.64 -3.23
CA LEU A 12 -13.75 -21.95 -2.09
C LEU A 12 -13.00 -20.64 -1.77
N LYS A 13 -11.69 -20.68 -1.72
CA LYS A 13 -10.84 -19.51 -1.51
C LYS A 13 -11.12 -18.40 -2.55
N ARG A 14 -11.19 -18.76 -3.84
CA ARG A 14 -11.55 -17.81 -4.90
C ARG A 14 -12.95 -17.24 -4.72
N ALA A 15 -13.92 -18.06 -4.37
CA ALA A 15 -15.30 -17.64 -4.16
C ALA A 15 -15.41 -16.68 -2.97
N ILE A 16 -14.72 -16.97 -1.86
CA ILE A 16 -14.66 -16.11 -0.66
C ILE A 16 -14.05 -14.73 -1.00
N LEU A 17 -12.91 -14.70 -1.70
CA LEU A 17 -12.27 -13.45 -2.10
C LEU A 17 -13.15 -12.65 -3.08
N GLN A 18 -13.79 -13.30 -4.05
CA GLN A 18 -14.72 -12.66 -4.96
C GLN A 18 -15.93 -12.06 -4.23
N ARG A 19 -16.48 -12.78 -3.26
CA ARG A 19 -17.60 -12.34 -2.43
C ARG A 19 -17.20 -11.16 -1.52
N ARG A 20 -16.04 -11.24 -0.87
CA ARG A 20 -15.52 -10.17 0.00
C ARG A 20 -15.44 -8.82 -0.71
N PHE A 21 -15.07 -8.83 -1.98
CA PHE A 21 -14.92 -7.63 -2.80
C PHE A 21 -16.03 -7.48 -3.86
N SER A 22 -17.20 -8.10 -3.65
CA SER A 22 -18.32 -8.08 -4.60
C SER A 22 -18.89 -6.69 -4.86
N HIS A 23 -18.76 -5.77 -3.90
CA HIS A 23 -19.17 -4.38 -4.01
C HIS A 23 -18.29 -3.54 -4.96
N LEU A 24 -17.13 -4.07 -5.37
CA LEU A 24 -16.25 -3.45 -6.35
C LEU A 24 -16.64 -3.91 -7.77
N ASN A 25 -16.47 -3.02 -8.75
CA ASN A 25 -16.64 -3.44 -10.14
C ASN A 25 -15.54 -4.45 -10.57
N PRO A 26 -15.72 -5.18 -11.68
CA PRO A 26 -14.79 -6.25 -12.08
C PRO A 26 -13.33 -5.80 -12.20
N MET A 27 -13.08 -4.62 -12.80
CA MET A 27 -11.72 -4.09 -12.97
C MET A 27 -11.08 -3.67 -11.64
N GLN A 28 -11.85 -3.02 -10.77
CA GLN A 28 -11.40 -2.65 -9.42
C GLN A 28 -11.05 -3.90 -8.60
N ARG A 29 -11.90 -4.92 -8.65
CA ARG A 29 -11.69 -6.19 -7.95
C ARG A 29 -10.45 -6.93 -8.47
N GLN A 30 -10.26 -6.96 -9.79
CA GLN A 30 -9.05 -7.53 -10.39
C GLN A 30 -7.80 -6.80 -9.87
N ALA A 31 -7.81 -5.47 -9.84
CA ALA A 31 -6.70 -4.66 -9.33
C ALA A 31 -6.43 -4.88 -7.84
N VAL A 32 -7.47 -5.08 -7.03
CA VAL A 32 -7.37 -5.37 -5.59
C VAL A 32 -6.73 -6.74 -5.35
N LEU A 33 -7.11 -7.75 -6.11
CA LEU A 33 -6.65 -9.13 -5.95
C LEU A 33 -5.27 -9.40 -6.60
N ALA A 34 -4.78 -8.51 -7.46
CA ALA A 34 -3.43 -8.62 -8.04
C ALA A 34 -2.37 -8.14 -7.03
N VAL A 35 -2.13 -8.90 -5.96
CA VAL A 35 -1.31 -8.48 -4.81
C VAL A 35 0.20 -8.64 -5.02
N GLU A 36 0.64 -9.43 -5.99
CA GLU A 36 2.05 -9.71 -6.28
C GLU A 36 2.53 -8.99 -7.54
N GLY A 37 3.81 -8.61 -7.56
CA GLY A 37 4.45 -7.96 -8.69
C GLY A 37 4.05 -6.49 -8.91
N PRO A 38 4.66 -5.82 -9.89
CA PRO A 38 4.34 -4.45 -10.25
C PRO A 38 2.99 -4.37 -10.95
N VAL A 39 2.09 -3.51 -10.45
CA VAL A 39 0.75 -3.30 -11.01
C VAL A 39 0.56 -1.83 -11.33
N LEU A 40 0.26 -1.52 -12.59
CA LEU A 40 -0.12 -0.19 -13.05
C LEU A 40 -1.63 -0.12 -13.26
N ILE A 41 -2.29 0.82 -12.58
CA ILE A 41 -3.74 1.04 -12.69
C ILE A 41 -3.98 2.38 -13.42
N LEU A 42 -4.42 2.31 -14.66
CA LEU A 42 -4.81 3.47 -15.45
C LEU A 42 -6.29 3.78 -15.19
N ALA A 43 -6.56 4.94 -14.62
CA ALA A 43 -7.91 5.29 -14.19
C ALA A 43 -8.14 6.81 -14.25
N GLY A 44 -9.23 7.24 -14.85
CA GLY A 44 -9.65 8.64 -14.95
C GLY A 44 -10.06 9.27 -13.61
N ALA A 45 -10.36 10.56 -13.60
CA ALA A 45 -10.93 11.23 -12.44
C ALA A 45 -12.28 10.58 -12.05
N GLY A 46 -12.54 10.44 -10.76
CA GLY A 46 -13.80 9.82 -10.26
C GLY A 46 -13.92 8.30 -10.40
N SER A 47 -12.95 7.61 -11.01
CA SER A 47 -12.99 6.16 -11.22
C SER A 47 -12.81 5.28 -9.97
N GLY A 48 -12.61 5.89 -8.80
CA GLY A 48 -12.41 5.18 -7.55
C GLY A 48 -10.98 4.70 -7.30
N LYS A 49 -9.94 5.34 -7.86
CA LYS A 49 -8.52 5.00 -7.63
C LYS A 49 -8.17 4.83 -6.15
N THR A 50 -8.60 5.79 -5.33
CA THR A 50 -8.35 5.73 -3.87
C THR A 50 -9.08 4.56 -3.23
N THR A 51 -10.29 4.23 -3.69
CA THR A 51 -11.03 3.05 -3.23
C THR A 51 -10.27 1.77 -3.54
N VAL A 52 -9.76 1.62 -4.77
CA VAL A 52 -8.94 0.46 -5.15
C VAL A 52 -7.70 0.35 -4.28
N LEU A 53 -6.98 1.46 -4.05
CA LEU A 53 -5.78 1.47 -3.21
C LEU A 53 -6.09 1.02 -1.78
N ILE A 54 -7.14 1.54 -1.16
CA ILE A 54 -7.56 1.19 0.19
C ILE A 54 -7.93 -0.30 0.28
N HIS A 55 -8.75 -0.79 -0.65
CA HIS A 55 -9.15 -2.20 -0.66
C HIS A 55 -7.99 -3.14 -0.98
N ARG A 56 -7.00 -2.72 -1.80
CA ARG A 56 -5.78 -3.48 -2.05
C ARG A 56 -4.93 -3.62 -0.77
N ILE A 57 -4.74 -2.53 -0.03
CA ILE A 57 -4.05 -2.55 1.27
C ILE A 57 -4.82 -3.44 2.26
N ALA A 58 -6.15 -3.31 2.31
CA ALA A 58 -6.98 -4.15 3.16
C ALA A 58 -6.90 -5.63 2.76
N CYS A 59 -6.85 -5.94 1.46
CA CYS A 59 -6.64 -7.29 0.97
C CYS A 59 -5.30 -7.87 1.44
N LEU A 60 -4.22 -7.12 1.28
CA LEU A 60 -2.88 -7.52 1.76
C LEU A 60 -2.87 -7.78 3.26
N LEU A 61 -3.45 -6.89 4.06
CA LEU A 61 -3.47 -7.00 5.52
C LEU A 61 -4.40 -8.09 6.04
N GLN A 62 -5.44 -8.46 5.32
CA GLN A 62 -6.40 -9.50 5.75
C GLN A 62 -6.03 -10.88 5.20
N PHE A 63 -5.59 -10.95 3.95
CA PHE A 63 -5.44 -12.20 3.21
C PHE A 63 -4.01 -12.45 2.69
N GLY A 64 -3.13 -11.43 2.74
CA GLY A 64 -1.76 -11.53 2.24
C GLY A 64 -1.74 -11.94 0.76
N LEU A 65 -1.03 -13.01 0.46
CA LEU A 65 -0.86 -13.57 -0.88
C LEU A 65 -1.93 -14.62 -1.26
N ALA A 66 -3.03 -14.74 -0.50
CA ALA A 66 -4.05 -15.77 -0.72
C ALA A 66 -4.61 -15.80 -2.15
N SER A 67 -4.72 -14.65 -2.83
CA SER A 67 -5.27 -14.56 -4.20
C SER A 67 -4.34 -15.14 -5.28
N VAL A 68 -3.05 -15.24 -5.02
CA VAL A 68 -2.02 -15.67 -5.99
C VAL A 68 -1.39 -17.01 -5.65
N ARG A 69 -1.36 -17.42 -4.38
CA ARG A 69 -0.88 -18.74 -3.95
C ARG A 69 -1.92 -19.81 -4.24
N GLN A 70 -1.53 -20.87 -4.97
CA GLN A 70 -2.42 -21.94 -5.39
C GLN A 70 -2.05 -23.32 -4.82
N ASP A 71 -0.83 -23.48 -4.31
CA ASP A 71 -0.29 -24.81 -3.98
C ASP A 71 -0.37 -25.16 -2.49
N ASP A 72 -0.74 -24.18 -1.64
CA ASP A 72 -0.72 -24.37 -0.20
C ASP A 72 -2.13 -24.46 0.38
N MET A 73 -2.54 -25.67 0.69
CA MET A 73 -3.71 -25.95 1.51
C MET A 73 -3.25 -26.23 2.95
N PRO A 74 -3.67 -25.41 3.93
CA PRO A 74 -3.36 -25.69 5.32
C PRO A 74 -4.09 -26.96 5.80
N PRO A 75 -3.66 -27.58 6.89
CA PRO A 75 -4.44 -28.62 7.52
C PRO A 75 -5.75 -28.03 8.03
N LEU A 76 -6.89 -28.52 7.53
CA LEU A 76 -8.22 -28.05 7.87
C LEU A 76 -9.02 -29.18 8.56
N SER A 77 -9.75 -28.81 9.62
CA SER A 77 -10.73 -29.67 10.26
C SER A 77 -12.03 -29.71 9.46
N GLU A 78 -12.92 -30.66 9.74
CA GLU A 78 -14.27 -30.70 9.15
C GLU A 78 -15.07 -29.42 9.43
N GLU A 79 -14.89 -28.82 10.61
CA GLU A 79 -15.50 -27.53 10.96
C GLU A 79 -14.96 -26.39 10.08
N ASP A 80 -13.64 -26.35 9.82
CA ASP A 80 -13.03 -25.34 8.97
C ASP A 80 -13.54 -25.46 7.52
N TRP A 81 -13.68 -26.67 7.01
CA TRP A 81 -14.29 -26.92 5.69
C TRP A 81 -15.71 -26.39 5.62
N HIS A 82 -16.53 -26.72 6.62
CA HIS A 82 -17.90 -26.23 6.68
C HIS A 82 -17.97 -24.68 6.72
N ILE A 83 -17.07 -24.05 7.48
CA ILE A 83 -16.96 -22.58 7.52
C ILE A 83 -16.61 -22.03 6.12
N LEU A 84 -15.65 -22.62 5.41
CA LEU A 84 -15.27 -22.18 4.07
C LEU A 84 -16.44 -22.34 3.07
N GLU A 85 -17.17 -23.42 3.14
CA GLU A 85 -18.36 -23.67 2.29
C GLU A 85 -19.44 -22.63 2.53
N LEU A 86 -19.81 -22.35 3.79
CA LEU A 86 -20.79 -21.33 4.14
C LEU A 86 -20.33 -19.92 3.72
N ALA A 87 -19.07 -19.58 3.98
CA ALA A 87 -18.51 -18.30 3.58
C ALA A 87 -18.55 -18.11 2.05
N ALA A 88 -18.27 -19.15 1.29
CA ALA A 88 -18.36 -19.13 -0.17
C ALA A 88 -19.81 -19.06 -0.66
N ALA A 89 -20.75 -19.76 -0.02
CA ALA A 89 -22.15 -19.88 -0.45
C ALA A 89 -22.95 -18.60 -0.16
N ASP A 90 -22.93 -18.09 1.07
CA ASP A 90 -23.79 -16.99 1.52
C ASP A 90 -23.05 -15.83 2.21
N GLY A 91 -21.75 -16.00 2.51
CA GLY A 91 -20.93 -15.00 3.20
C GLY A 91 -20.97 -15.12 4.73
N SER A 92 -21.57 -16.19 5.28
CA SER A 92 -21.48 -16.50 6.70
C SER A 92 -20.03 -16.74 7.12
N TYR A 93 -19.70 -16.41 8.35
CA TYR A 93 -18.35 -16.64 8.93
C TYR A 93 -17.19 -16.05 8.11
N MET A 94 -17.43 -14.98 7.34
CA MET A 94 -16.45 -14.37 6.43
C MET A 94 -15.12 -14.00 7.10
N GLU A 95 -15.16 -13.56 8.35
CA GLU A 95 -13.95 -13.20 9.11
C GLU A 95 -13.11 -14.44 9.43
N ARG A 96 -13.74 -15.50 9.93
CA ARG A 96 -13.07 -16.78 10.23
C ARG A 96 -12.54 -17.44 8.97
N ALA A 97 -13.35 -17.47 7.91
CA ALA A 97 -12.94 -17.98 6.60
C ALA A 97 -11.74 -17.20 6.06
N GLY A 98 -11.73 -15.88 6.24
CA GLY A 98 -10.60 -15.03 5.86
C GLY A 98 -9.30 -15.43 6.56
N GLN A 99 -9.34 -15.79 7.84
CA GLN A 99 -8.19 -16.30 8.60
C GLN A 99 -7.69 -17.64 8.06
N LEU A 100 -8.62 -18.53 7.67
CA LEU A 100 -8.29 -19.87 7.15
C LEU A 100 -7.66 -19.83 5.75
N ILE A 101 -7.97 -18.81 4.94
CA ILE A 101 -7.41 -18.66 3.61
C ILE A 101 -6.21 -17.70 3.55
N ALA A 102 -5.91 -17.00 4.64
CA ALA A 102 -4.82 -16.01 4.69
C ALA A 102 -3.46 -16.71 4.50
N HIS A 103 -2.59 -16.08 3.71
CA HIS A 103 -1.25 -16.59 3.43
C HIS A 103 -0.24 -15.45 3.39
N ASP A 104 0.88 -15.56 4.10
CA ASP A 104 1.97 -14.57 4.12
C ASP A 104 1.46 -13.13 4.32
N VAL A 105 0.65 -12.94 5.35
CA VAL A 105 0.06 -11.62 5.65
C VAL A 105 1.14 -10.68 6.16
N PRO A 106 1.42 -9.56 5.47
CA PRO A 106 2.43 -8.62 5.93
C PRO A 106 2.00 -7.90 7.20
N ALA A 107 2.96 -7.50 8.01
CA ALA A 107 2.71 -6.57 9.09
C ALA A 107 2.36 -5.17 8.50
N PRO A 108 1.47 -4.39 9.16
CA PRO A 108 1.05 -3.09 8.63
C PRO A 108 2.20 -2.12 8.33
N TRP A 109 3.23 -2.11 9.15
CA TRP A 109 4.43 -1.28 8.95
C TRP A 109 5.31 -1.70 7.78
N ASN A 110 5.08 -2.88 7.18
CA ASN A 110 5.74 -3.31 5.94
C ASN A 110 5.05 -2.73 4.69
N ILE A 111 3.96 -1.99 4.86
CA ILE A 111 3.23 -1.35 3.76
C ILE A 111 3.52 0.14 3.76
N LEU A 112 4.09 0.62 2.66
CA LEU A 112 4.31 2.04 2.42
C LEU A 112 3.35 2.53 1.33
N ALA A 113 2.44 3.42 1.70
CA ALA A 113 1.49 4.06 0.78
C ALA A 113 1.88 5.54 0.57
N ILE A 114 2.27 5.88 -0.64
CA ILE A 114 2.76 7.23 -0.98
C ILE A 114 1.68 8.02 -1.70
N THR A 115 1.49 9.28 -1.29
CA THR A 115 0.58 10.23 -1.90
C THR A 115 1.29 11.55 -2.23
N PHE A 116 0.66 12.42 -3.02
CA PHE A 116 1.23 13.72 -3.35
C PHE A 116 1.03 14.78 -2.25
N THR A 117 -0.06 14.68 -1.48
CA THR A 117 -0.42 15.72 -0.50
C THR A 117 -0.62 15.15 0.90
N ASN A 118 -0.33 15.94 1.93
CA ASN A 118 -0.59 15.57 3.32
C ASN A 118 -2.08 15.30 3.59
N LYS A 119 -2.97 16.04 2.91
CA LYS A 119 -4.42 15.82 2.98
C LYS A 119 -4.77 14.41 2.49
N ALA A 120 -4.29 14.00 1.31
CA ALA A 120 -4.55 12.68 0.76
C ALA A 120 -3.95 11.56 1.64
N ALA A 121 -2.77 11.77 2.22
CA ALA A 121 -2.19 10.83 3.17
C ALA A 121 -3.04 10.69 4.45
N GLY A 122 -3.57 11.81 4.96
CA GLY A 122 -4.47 11.82 6.11
C GLY A 122 -5.80 11.11 5.82
N GLU A 123 -6.42 11.38 4.66
CA GLU A 123 -7.64 10.69 4.23
C GLU A 123 -7.42 9.19 4.06
N LEU A 124 -6.29 8.78 3.49
CA LEU A 124 -5.94 7.37 3.33
C LEU A 124 -5.85 6.68 4.68
N ARG A 125 -5.11 7.26 5.64
CA ARG A 125 -5.00 6.72 7.02
C ARG A 125 -6.36 6.62 7.70
N ALA A 126 -7.18 7.68 7.65
CA ALA A 126 -8.50 7.68 8.28
C ALA A 126 -9.41 6.59 7.71
N ARG A 127 -9.39 6.35 6.40
CA ARG A 127 -10.17 5.30 5.76
C ARG A 127 -9.66 3.89 6.09
N LEU A 128 -8.34 3.71 6.15
CA LEU A 128 -7.75 2.43 6.57
C LEU A 128 -8.05 2.13 8.04
N ALA A 129 -7.93 3.12 8.93
CA ALA A 129 -8.32 3.01 10.33
C ALA A 129 -9.80 2.64 10.49
N GLY A 130 -10.69 3.30 9.74
CA GLY A 130 -12.12 2.98 9.75
C GLY A 130 -12.46 1.56 9.25
N MET A 131 -11.64 0.99 8.37
CA MET A 131 -11.85 -0.35 7.80
C MET A 131 -11.18 -1.47 8.60
N LEU A 132 -10.02 -1.22 9.21
CA LEU A 132 -9.12 -2.23 9.76
C LEU A 132 -8.76 -1.97 11.23
N GLY A 133 -9.30 -0.91 11.84
CA GLY A 133 -8.95 -0.49 13.20
C GLY A 133 -7.46 -0.15 13.33
N THR A 134 -6.85 -0.56 14.44
CA THR A 134 -5.43 -0.29 14.75
C THR A 134 -4.47 -0.78 13.67
N ARG A 135 -4.77 -1.90 13.00
CA ARG A 135 -3.95 -2.39 11.89
C ARG A 135 -3.92 -1.41 10.71
N GLY A 136 -5.00 -0.66 10.47
CA GLY A 136 -5.04 0.37 9.44
C GLY A 136 -4.26 1.63 9.82
N GLU A 137 -4.20 1.95 11.11
CA GLU A 137 -3.43 3.09 11.65
C GLU A 137 -1.92 2.89 11.50
N ASP A 138 -1.45 1.66 11.65
CA ASP A 138 -0.03 1.28 11.58
C ASP A 138 0.54 1.25 10.15
N VAL A 139 -0.29 1.43 9.13
CA VAL A 139 0.18 1.53 7.74
C VAL A 139 0.92 2.85 7.51
N HIS A 140 2.12 2.78 6.94
CA HIS A 140 2.90 3.97 6.61
C HIS A 140 2.31 4.71 5.40
N ALA A 141 1.29 5.55 5.63
CA ALA A 141 0.76 6.45 4.62
C ALA A 141 1.36 7.86 4.77
N ALA A 142 2.08 8.33 3.76
CA ALA A 142 2.83 9.59 3.80
C ALA A 142 2.95 10.21 2.40
N THR A 143 3.36 11.49 2.34
CA THR A 143 3.83 12.07 1.08
C THR A 143 5.21 11.49 0.73
N PHE A 144 5.57 11.57 -0.57
CA PHE A 144 6.89 11.13 -1.03
C PHE A 144 8.02 11.77 -0.21
N HIS A 145 7.99 13.09 -0.02
CA HIS A 145 9.00 13.81 0.76
C HIS A 145 9.06 13.34 2.23
N ALA A 146 7.92 13.15 2.87
CA ALA A 146 7.89 12.68 4.26
C ALA A 146 8.41 11.24 4.40
N ALA A 147 8.06 10.36 3.46
CA ALA A 147 8.55 8.98 3.44
C ALA A 147 10.08 8.94 3.23
N CYS A 148 10.59 9.66 2.21
CA CYS A 148 12.03 9.75 1.94
C CYS A 148 12.80 10.37 3.11
N SER A 149 12.28 11.42 3.72
CA SER A 149 12.91 12.04 4.90
C SER A 149 13.02 11.05 6.06
N ARG A 150 12.02 10.20 6.29
CA ARG A 150 12.06 9.17 7.33
C ARG A 150 13.12 8.12 7.03
N ILE A 151 13.17 7.63 5.78
CA ILE A 151 14.17 6.65 5.33
C ILE A 151 15.58 7.23 5.49
N LEU A 152 15.79 8.46 5.02
CA LEU A 152 17.09 9.12 5.16
C LEU A 152 17.51 9.30 6.62
N ARG A 153 16.60 9.65 7.54
CA ARG A 153 16.94 9.77 8.96
C ARG A 153 17.36 8.44 9.58
N ALA A 154 16.86 7.32 9.08
CA ALA A 154 17.25 5.99 9.54
C ALA A 154 18.60 5.56 8.96
N GLU A 155 18.81 5.79 7.64
CA GLU A 155 19.87 5.13 6.87
C GLU A 155 20.97 6.07 6.36
N ILE A 156 20.92 7.37 6.62
CA ILE A 156 21.80 8.37 5.99
C ILE A 156 23.28 8.18 6.34
N GLU A 157 23.58 7.54 7.46
CA GLU A 157 24.96 7.23 7.86
C GLU A 157 25.65 6.29 6.87
N ALA A 158 24.89 5.43 6.20
CA ALA A 158 25.42 4.56 5.14
C ALA A 158 25.95 5.37 3.94
N LEU A 159 25.49 6.63 3.78
CA LEU A 159 25.97 7.56 2.76
C LEU A 159 27.07 8.51 3.30
N GLY A 160 27.53 8.33 4.53
CA GLY A 160 28.57 9.14 5.16
C GLY A 160 28.09 10.49 5.72
N TYR A 161 26.78 10.71 5.86
CA TYR A 161 26.20 11.92 6.43
C TYR A 161 25.69 11.69 7.86
N ASN A 162 25.55 12.78 8.62
CA ASN A 162 25.00 12.73 9.98
C ASN A 162 23.46 12.68 9.93
N ARG A 163 22.85 11.96 10.87
CA ARG A 163 21.37 11.88 11.04
C ARG A 163 20.72 13.22 11.38
N ASN A 164 21.45 14.16 11.92
CA ASN A 164 20.97 15.50 12.28
C ASN A 164 20.99 16.49 11.10
N PHE A 165 20.72 16.02 9.88
CA PHE A 165 20.62 16.90 8.73
C PHE A 165 19.38 17.78 8.79
N THR A 166 19.49 18.99 8.26
CA THR A 166 18.38 19.93 8.09
C THR A 166 17.79 19.78 6.70
N ILE A 167 16.48 19.82 6.60
CA ILE A 167 15.77 19.88 5.32
C ILE A 167 15.54 21.35 5.01
N TYR A 168 16.18 21.85 3.95
CA TYR A 168 16.01 23.21 3.48
C TYR A 168 14.73 23.35 2.67
N ASP A 169 13.99 24.42 2.92
CA ASP A 169 12.95 24.89 2.00
C ASP A 169 13.57 25.67 0.83
N THR A 170 12.72 26.23 -0.03
CA THR A 170 13.19 27.00 -1.19
C THR A 170 13.97 28.24 -0.78
N ASP A 171 13.52 28.94 0.27
CA ASP A 171 14.13 30.18 0.75
C ASP A 171 15.46 29.90 1.44
N ASP A 172 15.53 28.84 2.25
CA ASP A 172 16.77 28.34 2.85
C ASP A 172 17.80 27.97 1.78
N SER A 173 17.37 27.26 0.74
CA SER A 173 18.24 26.86 -0.37
C SER A 173 18.81 28.05 -1.12
N VAL A 174 17.97 29.05 -1.41
CA VAL A 174 18.41 30.31 -2.06
C VAL A 174 19.41 31.08 -1.17
N ARG A 175 19.17 31.11 0.14
CA ARG A 175 20.05 31.75 1.09
C ARG A 175 21.44 31.11 1.12
N VAL A 176 21.51 29.78 1.26
CA VAL A 176 22.77 29.02 1.25
C VAL A 176 23.53 29.22 -0.04
N ILE A 177 22.84 29.21 -1.20
CA ILE A 177 23.47 29.49 -2.50
C ILE A 177 24.04 30.89 -2.55
N LYS A 178 23.30 31.88 -2.05
CA LYS A 178 23.81 33.27 -2.00
C LYS A 178 25.05 33.41 -1.11
N ASP A 179 25.05 32.77 0.07
CA ASP A 179 26.16 32.78 0.98
C ASP A 179 27.41 32.10 0.36
N ALA A 180 27.23 30.94 -0.28
CA ALA A 180 28.32 30.27 -1.01
C ALA A 180 28.86 31.11 -2.19
N MET A 181 27.99 31.80 -2.92
CA MET A 181 28.39 32.69 -3.99
C MET A 181 29.20 33.88 -3.46
N ALA A 182 28.80 34.43 -2.33
CA ALA A 182 29.54 35.52 -1.67
C ALA A 182 30.97 35.07 -1.23
N GLU A 183 31.09 33.88 -0.64
CA GLU A 183 32.37 33.28 -0.30
C GLU A 183 33.28 33.02 -1.51
N LEU A 184 32.71 32.60 -2.62
CA LEU A 184 33.43 32.33 -3.87
C LEU A 184 33.66 33.59 -4.74
N HIS A 185 33.25 34.77 -4.26
CA HIS A 185 33.31 36.04 -5.00
C HIS A 185 32.59 36.02 -6.36
N ILE A 186 31.51 35.24 -6.48
CA ILE A 186 30.69 35.17 -7.69
C ILE A 186 29.64 36.27 -7.65
N LEU A 187 29.78 37.29 -8.51
CA LEU A 187 29.02 38.55 -8.46
C LEU A 187 27.62 38.52 -9.07
N SER A 188 27.15 37.40 -9.69
CA SER A 188 25.88 37.41 -10.41
C SER A 188 25.08 36.12 -10.30
N LEU A 189 23.79 36.24 -9.94
CA LEU A 189 22.78 35.20 -9.98
C LEU A 189 22.20 34.91 -11.40
N ILE A 190 22.64 35.65 -12.41
CA ILE A 190 22.06 35.63 -13.77
C ILE A 190 22.35 34.30 -14.51
N HIS A 191 23.23 33.46 -14.01
CA HIS A 191 23.62 32.19 -14.64
C HIS A 191 23.09 30.93 -13.93
N ILE A 192 22.30 31.08 -12.87
CA ILE A 192 21.57 29.93 -12.30
C ILE A 192 20.25 29.85 -13.06
N SER A 193 20.26 29.21 -14.23
CA SER A 193 19.03 28.81 -14.89
C SER A 193 18.20 27.97 -13.93
N GLU A 194 16.93 28.33 -13.75
CA GLU A 194 15.96 27.41 -13.13
C GLU A 194 16.13 26.02 -13.79
N PRO A 195 16.15 24.92 -13.02
CA PRO A 195 16.11 23.62 -13.62
C PRO A 195 14.87 23.56 -14.51
N THR A 196 15.10 23.48 -15.82
CA THR A 196 14.05 23.38 -16.82
C THR A 196 13.13 22.24 -16.43
N ARG A 197 11.95 22.62 -15.93
CA ARG A 197 10.85 21.67 -15.71
C ARG A 197 10.51 21.12 -17.09
N PRO A 198 10.62 19.81 -17.37
CA PRO A 198 10.14 19.28 -18.63
C PRO A 198 8.66 19.61 -18.75
N GLU A 199 8.30 20.33 -19.79
CA GLU A 199 6.91 20.58 -20.15
C GLU A 199 6.19 19.26 -20.38
N PRO A 200 4.89 19.16 -20.01
CA PRO A 200 4.12 17.92 -20.07
C PRO A 200 3.87 17.42 -21.49
#